data_0734166267403842817bf992bf9e188a
#
_entry.id   0734166267403842817bf992bf9e188a
#
_cell.length_a   1.000
_cell.length_b   1.000
_cell.length_c   1.000
_cell.angle_alpha   90.00
_cell.angle_beta   90.00
_cell.angle_gamma   90.00
#
_symmetry.space_group_name_H-M   'P 1'
#
loop_
_entity.id
_entity.type
_entity.pdbx_description
1 polymer ?
#
loop_
_entity_poly.entity_id
_entity_poly.type
_entity_poly.pdbx_seq_one_letter_code
_entity_poly.pdbx_strand_id
1 'polypeptide(L)'
;LVPHMKICFLDEAQDLSPLQWEIAHKLDGRSERMFVAGDDDQAIYRWAGADVDHFINLPGGAEVLEQSYRVPAAIHELAEKIAGRIQNRFPKVYRPRQERGQILRVPDIRSIDMSHGTWLVMAQARFMLHPIMQELKNSGYLFERQDGSRSIPHKMSVAINGWESLRKGKVVTCGTAQAIYSFMS
;
A
#
# COMPACT_ATOMS: atom_id res chain seq x y z
N LEU A 1 31.29 9.08 4.60
CA LEU A 1 31.96 7.86 5.08
C LEU A 1 30.89 6.91 5.61
N VAL A 2 30.79 5.70 5.03
CA VAL A 2 29.89 4.65 5.51
C VAL A 2 30.56 3.98 6.71
N PRO A 3 29.91 3.90 7.88
CA PRO A 3 30.48 3.21 9.05
C PRO A 3 30.58 1.70 8.78
N HIS A 4 31.45 1.02 9.54
CA HIS A 4 31.47 -0.45 9.55
C HIS A 4 30.24 -0.97 10.31
N MET A 5 29.52 -1.92 9.72
CA MET A 5 28.28 -2.47 10.27
C MET A 5 28.42 -3.97 10.53
N LYS A 6 27.84 -4.46 11.62
CA LYS A 6 27.76 -5.90 11.86
C LYS A 6 26.75 -6.58 10.95
N ILE A 7 25.60 -5.95 10.78
CA ILE A 7 24.51 -6.49 9.95
C ILE A 7 23.90 -5.33 9.17
N CYS A 8 23.62 -5.57 7.88
CA CYS A 8 22.85 -4.69 7.01
C CYS A 8 21.63 -5.45 6.48
N PHE A 9 20.48 -4.82 6.52
CA PHE A 9 19.26 -5.31 5.88
C PHE A 9 18.88 -4.37 4.74
N LEU A 10 18.64 -4.95 3.58
CA LEU A 10 18.13 -4.26 2.40
C LEU A 10 16.78 -4.87 2.05
N ASP A 11 15.73 -4.07 2.11
CA ASP A 11 14.35 -4.49 1.84
C ASP A 11 13.85 -3.91 0.52
N GLU A 12 12.83 -4.54 -0.11
CA GLU A 12 12.27 -4.17 -1.40
C GLU A 12 13.33 -4.07 -2.52
N ALA A 13 14.32 -4.96 -2.50
CA ALA A 13 15.50 -4.89 -3.35
C ALA A 13 15.19 -5.07 -4.85
N GLN A 14 14.05 -5.65 -5.23
CA GLN A 14 13.60 -5.77 -6.60
C GLN A 14 13.35 -4.40 -7.29
N ASP A 15 13.19 -3.33 -6.50
CA ASP A 15 12.91 -1.99 -7.02
C ASP A 15 14.17 -1.13 -7.20
N LEU A 16 15.35 -1.66 -6.89
CA LEU A 16 16.60 -0.92 -6.97
C LEU A 16 17.05 -0.73 -8.42
N SER A 17 17.45 0.49 -8.74
CA SER A 17 18.15 0.84 -9.98
C SER A 17 19.62 0.40 -9.94
N PRO A 18 20.34 0.32 -11.07
CA PRO A 18 21.77 -0.01 -11.10
C PRO A 18 22.62 0.87 -10.18
N LEU A 19 22.34 2.19 -10.13
CA LEU A 19 23.06 3.10 -9.23
C LEU A 19 22.81 2.77 -7.74
N GLN A 20 21.60 2.38 -7.38
CA GLN A 20 21.29 1.96 -6.01
C GLN A 20 21.95 0.63 -5.66
N TRP A 21 22.07 -0.29 -6.61
CA TRP A 21 22.85 -1.51 -6.46
C TRP A 21 24.35 -1.23 -6.21
N GLU A 22 24.94 -0.26 -6.88
CA GLU A 22 26.30 0.20 -6.60
C GLU A 22 26.47 0.66 -5.15
N ILE A 23 25.46 1.35 -4.61
CA ILE A 23 25.45 1.78 -3.22
C ILE A 23 25.31 0.55 -2.30
N ALA A 24 24.40 -0.37 -2.62
CA ALA A 24 24.19 -1.60 -1.87
C ALA A 24 25.49 -2.43 -1.76
N HIS A 25 26.23 -2.60 -2.86
CA HIS A 25 27.54 -3.28 -2.85
C HIS A 25 28.59 -2.58 -1.97
N LYS A 26 28.58 -1.24 -1.95
CA LYS A 26 29.48 -0.49 -1.04
C LYS A 26 29.10 -0.67 0.42
N LEU A 27 27.80 -0.83 0.71
CA LEU A 27 27.30 -1.14 2.05
C LEU A 27 27.68 -2.58 2.46
N ASP A 28 27.53 -3.54 1.54
CA ASP A 28 27.93 -4.93 1.74
C ASP A 28 29.40 -5.03 2.09
N GLY A 29 30.29 -4.39 1.32
CA GLY A 29 31.74 -4.34 1.61
C GLY A 29 32.12 -3.65 2.93
N ARG A 30 31.16 -3.07 3.67
CA ARG A 30 31.31 -2.47 4.99
C ARG A 30 30.52 -3.20 6.06
N SER A 31 29.88 -4.31 5.72
CA SER A 31 29.06 -5.13 6.62
C SER A 31 29.71 -6.50 6.83
N GLU A 32 29.61 -7.05 8.03
CA GLU A 32 30.01 -8.45 8.27
C GLU A 32 29.00 -9.42 7.63
N ARG A 33 27.73 -9.02 7.57
CA ARG A 33 26.63 -9.76 6.91
C ARG A 33 25.65 -8.79 6.30
N MET A 34 25.21 -9.09 5.08
CA MET A 34 24.11 -8.40 4.42
C MET A 34 22.97 -9.37 4.11
N PHE A 35 21.77 -8.98 4.47
CA PHE A 35 20.55 -9.69 4.11
C PHE A 35 19.76 -8.84 3.12
N VAL A 36 19.43 -9.42 1.98
CA VAL A 36 18.68 -8.76 0.92
C VAL A 36 17.32 -9.44 0.82
N ALA A 37 16.27 -8.68 1.02
CA ALA A 37 14.89 -9.13 0.91
C ALA A 37 14.18 -8.44 -0.25
N GLY A 38 13.26 -9.15 -0.89
CA GLY A 38 12.47 -8.63 -1.99
C GLY A 38 11.58 -9.71 -2.61
N ASP A 39 10.73 -9.29 -3.53
CA ASP A 39 9.85 -10.17 -4.29
C ASP A 39 9.85 -9.75 -5.77
N ASP A 40 10.56 -10.51 -6.60
CA ASP A 40 10.68 -10.24 -8.04
C ASP A 40 9.34 -10.25 -8.77
N ASP A 41 8.31 -10.96 -8.27
CA ASP A 41 6.96 -10.92 -8.82
C ASP A 41 6.26 -9.56 -8.58
N GLN A 42 6.74 -8.77 -7.61
CA GLN A 42 6.23 -7.43 -7.30
C GLN A 42 7.03 -6.31 -7.99
N ALA A 43 8.00 -6.64 -8.84
CA ALA A 43 8.85 -5.69 -9.53
C ALA A 43 8.10 -4.93 -10.63
N ILE A 44 7.36 -3.90 -10.26
CA ILE A 44 6.56 -3.07 -11.17
C ILE A 44 7.26 -1.79 -11.64
N TYR A 45 8.49 -1.52 -11.17
CA TYR A 45 9.23 -0.29 -11.44
C TYR A 45 10.34 -0.44 -12.50
N ARG A 46 10.34 -1.51 -13.33
CA ARG A 46 11.27 -1.65 -14.47
C ARG A 46 11.26 -0.42 -15.40
N TRP A 47 10.10 0.16 -15.64
CA TRP A 47 9.94 1.39 -16.43
C TRP A 47 10.62 2.61 -15.80
N ALA A 48 10.83 2.61 -14.48
CA ALA A 48 11.53 3.64 -13.73
C ALA A 48 13.03 3.34 -13.53
N GLY A 49 13.51 2.22 -14.12
CA GLY A 49 14.92 1.83 -14.10
C GLY A 49 15.29 0.81 -13.03
N ALA A 50 14.34 0.11 -12.43
CA ALA A 50 14.64 -1.00 -11.52
C ALA A 50 15.32 -2.17 -12.25
N ASP A 51 16.38 -2.70 -11.67
CA ASP A 51 17.16 -3.84 -12.19
C ASP A 51 16.80 -5.13 -11.44
N VAL A 52 15.69 -5.71 -11.85
CA VAL A 52 15.17 -6.95 -11.27
C VAL A 52 16.07 -8.14 -11.60
N ASP A 53 16.70 -8.12 -12.77
CA ASP A 53 17.56 -9.22 -13.20
C ASP A 53 18.81 -9.30 -12.29
N HIS A 54 19.31 -8.17 -11.83
CA HIS A 54 20.36 -8.12 -10.84
C HIS A 54 19.91 -8.76 -9.52
N PHE A 55 18.70 -8.43 -9.05
CA PHE A 55 18.15 -9.00 -7.82
C PHE A 55 17.99 -10.54 -7.90
N ILE A 56 17.42 -11.05 -9.00
CA ILE A 56 17.22 -12.51 -9.22
C ILE A 56 18.56 -13.26 -9.23
N ASN A 57 19.61 -12.66 -9.75
CA ASN A 57 20.93 -13.27 -9.95
C ASN A 57 21.94 -12.94 -8.83
N LEU A 58 21.49 -12.43 -7.68
CA LEU A 58 22.38 -12.15 -6.57
C LEU A 58 23.15 -13.42 -6.14
N PRO A 59 24.44 -13.30 -5.90
CA PRO A 59 25.22 -14.42 -5.38
C PRO A 59 24.86 -14.69 -3.91
N GLY A 60 24.94 -15.96 -3.48
CA GLY A 60 24.72 -16.36 -2.10
C GLY A 60 23.60 -17.38 -1.93
N GLY A 61 23.25 -17.65 -0.69
CA GLY A 61 22.12 -18.51 -0.35
C GLY A 61 20.80 -17.75 -0.43
N ALA A 62 19.80 -18.34 -1.05
CA ALA A 62 18.46 -17.77 -1.11
C ALA A 62 17.48 -18.65 -0.30
N GLU A 63 16.61 -18.02 0.46
CA GLU A 63 15.54 -18.67 1.22
C GLU A 63 14.21 -18.03 0.84
N VAL A 64 13.22 -18.86 0.55
CA VAL A 64 11.86 -18.41 0.24
C VAL A 64 11.01 -18.41 1.51
N LEU A 65 10.43 -17.29 1.87
CA LEU A 65 9.45 -17.19 2.94
C LEU A 65 8.08 -17.61 2.40
N GLU A 66 7.81 -18.91 2.41
CA GLU A 66 6.66 -19.52 1.72
C GLU A 66 5.31 -19.12 2.30
N GLN A 67 5.21 -18.85 3.62
CA GLN A 67 3.93 -18.63 4.26
C GLN A 67 3.48 -17.17 4.18
N SER A 68 2.37 -16.92 3.51
CA SER A 68 1.67 -15.64 3.56
C SER A 68 0.64 -15.62 4.69
N TYR A 69 0.77 -14.67 5.61
CA TYR A 69 -0.21 -14.40 6.67
C TYR A 69 -1.23 -13.33 6.27
N ARG A 70 -1.05 -12.72 5.11
CA ARG A 70 -1.86 -11.60 4.61
C ARG A 70 -2.83 -12.02 3.51
N VAL A 71 -2.39 -12.83 2.56
CA VAL A 71 -3.11 -13.10 1.31
C VAL A 71 -4.03 -14.31 1.43
N PRO A 72 -5.36 -14.17 1.25
CA PRO A 72 -6.31 -15.28 1.25
C PRO A 72 -6.17 -16.17 0.03
N ALA A 73 -6.62 -17.44 0.12
CA ALA A 73 -6.44 -18.45 -0.91
C ALA A 73 -6.97 -18.04 -2.29
N ALA A 74 -8.19 -17.49 -2.39
CA ALA A 74 -8.76 -17.09 -3.68
C ALA A 74 -7.97 -15.95 -4.34
N ILE A 75 -7.44 -15.01 -3.55
CA ILE A 75 -6.60 -13.92 -4.06
C ILE A 75 -5.25 -14.47 -4.53
N HIS A 76 -4.68 -15.40 -3.75
CA HIS A 76 -3.43 -16.06 -4.11
C HIS A 76 -3.56 -16.84 -5.43
N GLU A 77 -4.61 -17.63 -5.60
CA GLU A 77 -4.87 -18.36 -6.86
C GLU A 77 -4.92 -17.44 -8.10
N LEU A 78 -5.50 -16.24 -7.95
CA LEU A 78 -5.51 -15.25 -9.03
C LEU A 78 -4.14 -14.62 -9.23
N ALA A 79 -3.43 -14.28 -8.17
CA ALA A 79 -2.09 -13.71 -8.23
C ALA A 79 -1.11 -14.66 -8.93
N GLU A 80 -1.12 -15.96 -8.59
CA GLU A 80 -0.29 -16.99 -9.23
C GLU A 80 -0.56 -17.12 -10.72
N LYS A 81 -1.82 -17.04 -11.17
CA LYS A 81 -2.17 -17.05 -12.60
C LYS A 81 -1.60 -15.83 -13.35
N ILE A 82 -1.44 -14.70 -12.66
CA ILE A 82 -0.85 -13.49 -13.24
C ILE A 82 0.66 -13.59 -13.24
N ALA A 83 1.25 -13.92 -12.07
CA ALA A 83 2.70 -14.04 -11.88
C ALA A 83 3.30 -15.14 -12.78
N GLY A 84 2.57 -16.24 -13.03
CA GLY A 84 2.99 -17.31 -13.92
C GLY A 84 3.19 -16.89 -15.39
N ARG A 85 2.84 -15.65 -15.78
CA ARG A 85 3.13 -15.08 -17.10
C ARG A 85 4.50 -14.37 -17.15
N ILE A 86 5.13 -14.16 -16.01
CA ILE A 86 6.46 -13.55 -15.92
C ILE A 86 7.48 -14.58 -16.36
N GLN A 87 8.25 -14.27 -17.42
CA GLN A 87 9.20 -15.20 -18.00
C GLN A 87 10.46 -15.38 -17.14
N ASN A 88 10.98 -14.29 -16.60
CA ASN A 88 12.17 -14.31 -15.74
C ASN A 88 11.75 -14.04 -14.30
N ARG A 89 11.65 -15.10 -13.50
CA ARG A 89 11.30 -15.03 -12.08
C ARG A 89 12.08 -16.07 -11.28
N PHE A 90 12.32 -15.77 -10.01
CA PHE A 90 12.91 -16.73 -9.09
C PHE A 90 11.91 -17.85 -8.77
N PRO A 91 12.31 -19.14 -8.83
CA PRO A 91 11.43 -20.26 -8.50
C PRO A 91 11.02 -20.22 -7.03
N LYS A 92 9.73 -20.03 -6.77
CA LYS A 92 9.19 -19.93 -5.43
C LYS A 92 7.78 -20.47 -5.35
N VAL A 93 7.40 -20.94 -4.17
CA VAL A 93 6.04 -21.40 -3.87
C VAL A 93 5.55 -20.65 -2.66
N TYR A 94 4.38 -20.05 -2.74
CA TYR A 94 3.73 -19.41 -1.62
C TYR A 94 2.53 -20.22 -1.12
N ARG A 95 2.33 -20.19 0.19
CA ARG A 95 1.16 -20.74 0.85
C ARG A 95 0.27 -19.60 1.32
N PRO A 96 -0.98 -19.55 0.88
CA PRO A 96 -1.92 -18.52 1.35
C PRO A 96 -2.26 -18.73 2.84
N ARG A 97 -2.84 -17.71 3.48
CA ARG A 97 -3.48 -17.90 4.78
C ARG A 97 -4.69 -18.81 4.65
N GLN A 98 -5.19 -19.33 5.79
CA GLN A 98 -6.24 -20.35 5.82
C GLN A 98 -7.59 -19.87 5.27
N GLU A 99 -7.93 -18.58 5.43
CA GLU A 99 -9.18 -18.04 4.93
C GLU A 99 -9.21 -18.03 3.42
N ARG A 100 -10.33 -18.46 2.85
CA ARG A 100 -10.48 -18.51 1.40
C ARG A 100 -10.48 -17.12 0.76
N GLY A 101 -11.15 -16.14 1.40
CA GLY A 101 -11.41 -14.85 0.77
C GLY A 101 -12.39 -14.96 -0.39
N GLN A 102 -12.71 -13.81 -1.02
CA GLN A 102 -13.64 -13.76 -2.14
C GLN A 102 -13.17 -12.74 -3.18
N ILE A 103 -13.38 -13.05 -4.45
CA ILE A 103 -13.16 -12.14 -5.58
C ILE A 103 -14.51 -11.92 -6.26
N LEU A 104 -14.94 -10.67 -6.32
CA LEU A 104 -16.15 -10.26 -7.00
C LEU A 104 -15.78 -9.33 -8.16
N ARG A 105 -16.43 -9.52 -9.29
CA ARG A 105 -16.35 -8.59 -10.42
C ARG A 105 -17.65 -7.82 -10.48
N VAL A 106 -17.54 -6.50 -10.43
CA VAL A 106 -18.67 -5.60 -10.48
C VAL A 106 -18.54 -4.66 -11.68
N PRO A 107 -19.63 -4.29 -12.32
CA PRO A 107 -19.59 -3.39 -13.48
C PRO A 107 -19.30 -1.93 -13.08
N ASP A 108 -19.67 -1.53 -11.87
CA ASP A 108 -19.60 -0.16 -11.40
C ASP A 108 -19.33 -0.11 -9.89
N ILE A 109 -18.56 0.88 -9.45
CA ILE A 109 -18.28 1.14 -8.03
C ILE A 109 -19.57 1.39 -7.22
N ARG A 110 -20.60 1.95 -7.83
CA ARG A 110 -21.90 2.21 -7.20
C ARG A 110 -22.65 0.95 -6.77
N SER A 111 -22.30 -0.19 -7.34
CA SER A 111 -22.88 -1.49 -6.93
C SER A 111 -22.24 -2.08 -5.68
N ILE A 112 -21.22 -1.42 -5.11
CA ILE A 112 -20.51 -1.90 -3.93
C ILE A 112 -21.00 -1.11 -2.71
N ASP A 113 -21.57 -1.82 -1.75
CA ASP A 113 -21.85 -1.25 -0.42
C ASP A 113 -20.56 -1.17 0.41
N MET A 114 -20.06 0.06 0.57
CA MET A 114 -18.87 0.35 1.37
C MET A 114 -19.21 0.86 2.79
N SER A 115 -20.46 0.76 3.23
CA SER A 115 -20.89 1.26 4.54
C SER A 115 -20.27 0.50 5.72
N HIS A 116 -19.75 -0.70 5.48
CA HIS A 116 -19.15 -1.56 6.50
C HIS A 116 -17.75 -2.02 6.09
N GLY A 117 -16.90 -2.29 7.09
CA GLY A 117 -15.54 -2.78 6.89
C GLY A 117 -14.53 -1.68 6.54
N THR A 118 -13.34 -2.10 6.16
CA THR A 118 -12.25 -1.22 5.71
C THR A 118 -11.98 -1.47 4.24
N TRP A 119 -11.98 -0.43 3.44
CA TRP A 119 -11.85 -0.49 1.99
C TRP A 119 -10.58 0.18 1.53
N LEU A 120 -9.88 -0.43 0.59
CA LEU A 120 -8.79 0.17 -0.17
C LEU A 120 -9.20 0.21 -1.64
N VAL A 121 -9.24 1.40 -2.22
CA VAL A 121 -9.54 1.60 -3.64
C VAL A 121 -8.25 1.95 -4.38
N MET A 122 -7.91 1.13 -5.36
CA MET A 122 -6.70 1.31 -6.16
C MET A 122 -7.05 1.40 -7.65
N ALA A 123 -6.22 2.12 -8.41
CA ALA A 123 -6.28 2.17 -9.85
C ALA A 123 -4.87 2.21 -10.45
N GLN A 124 -4.73 1.85 -11.71
CA GLN A 124 -3.46 1.85 -12.43
C GLN A 124 -2.86 3.25 -12.53
N ALA A 125 -3.70 4.28 -12.68
CA ALA A 125 -3.26 5.66 -12.77
C ALA A 125 -4.11 6.58 -11.88
N ARG A 126 -3.48 7.63 -11.33
CA ARG A 126 -4.12 8.56 -10.38
C ARG A 126 -5.39 9.21 -10.94
N PHE A 127 -5.42 9.56 -12.23
CA PHE A 127 -6.59 10.19 -12.82
C PHE A 127 -7.83 9.28 -12.84
N MET A 128 -7.64 7.96 -12.87
CA MET A 128 -8.73 6.97 -12.83
C MET A 128 -9.47 6.97 -11.48
N LEU A 129 -8.83 7.46 -10.43
CA LEU A 129 -9.46 7.60 -9.12
C LEU A 129 -10.40 8.80 -9.03
N HIS A 130 -10.28 9.81 -9.90
CA HIS A 130 -11.09 11.02 -9.80
C HIS A 130 -12.60 10.76 -9.88
N PRO A 131 -13.13 10.04 -10.89
CA PRO A 131 -14.55 9.73 -10.95
C PRO A 131 -15.01 8.87 -9.76
N ILE A 132 -14.17 7.96 -9.29
CA ILE A 132 -14.46 7.12 -8.12
C ILE A 132 -14.56 7.99 -6.86
N MET A 133 -13.59 8.88 -6.64
CA MET A 133 -13.61 9.80 -5.50
C MET A 133 -14.84 10.72 -5.51
N GLN A 134 -15.26 11.17 -6.70
CA GLN A 134 -16.47 11.97 -6.82
C GLN A 134 -17.73 11.17 -6.45
N GLU A 135 -17.82 9.93 -6.91
CA GLU A 135 -18.94 9.05 -6.57
C GLU A 135 -18.99 8.73 -5.07
N LEU A 136 -17.84 8.43 -4.47
CA LEU A 136 -17.76 8.19 -3.02
C LEU A 136 -18.22 9.41 -2.21
N LYS A 137 -17.85 10.62 -2.65
CA LYS A 137 -18.33 11.88 -2.03
C LYS A 137 -19.84 12.06 -2.18
N ASN A 138 -20.38 11.81 -3.37
CA ASN A 138 -21.82 11.92 -3.66
C ASN A 138 -22.61 10.92 -2.80
N SER A 139 -22.06 9.74 -2.57
CA SER A 139 -22.64 8.70 -1.71
C SER A 139 -22.40 8.92 -0.22
N GLY A 140 -21.71 10.01 0.17
CA GLY A 140 -21.45 10.35 1.58
C GLY A 140 -20.34 9.57 2.25
N TYR A 141 -19.53 8.81 1.52
CA TYR A 141 -18.40 8.10 2.08
C TYR A 141 -17.22 9.03 2.39
N LEU A 142 -16.64 8.86 3.58
CA LEU A 142 -15.43 9.54 3.99
C LEU A 142 -14.23 8.67 3.63
N PHE A 143 -13.22 9.26 2.98
CA PHE A 143 -12.00 8.56 2.61
C PHE A 143 -10.77 9.44 2.79
N GLU A 144 -9.63 8.79 2.89
CA GLU A 144 -8.31 9.40 2.91
C GLU A 144 -7.52 8.94 1.69
N ARG A 145 -6.71 9.81 1.12
CA ARG A 145 -5.80 9.49 0.01
C ARG A 145 -4.44 9.08 0.55
N GLN A 146 -3.64 8.45 -0.29
CA GLN A 146 -2.28 8.02 0.03
C GLN A 146 -1.39 9.17 0.54
N ASP A 147 -1.63 10.40 0.08
CA ASP A 147 -0.93 11.60 0.52
C ASP A 147 -1.42 12.17 1.87
N GLY A 148 -2.33 11.46 2.55
CA GLY A 148 -2.93 11.88 3.81
C GLY A 148 -4.05 12.92 3.66
N SER A 149 -4.34 13.37 2.44
CA SER A 149 -5.44 14.32 2.22
C SER A 149 -6.80 13.60 2.31
N ARG A 150 -7.75 14.23 2.99
CA ARG A 150 -9.07 13.66 3.29
C ARG A 150 -10.15 14.18 2.34
N SER A 151 -11.23 13.41 2.17
CA SER A 151 -12.41 13.77 1.36
C SER A 151 -13.10 15.03 1.86
N ILE A 152 -12.98 15.33 3.16
CA ILE A 152 -13.44 16.59 3.77
C ILE A 152 -12.28 17.30 4.46
N PRO A 153 -12.23 18.64 4.45
CA PRO A 153 -11.22 19.40 5.18
C PRO A 153 -11.26 19.12 6.69
N HIS A 154 -10.10 19.14 7.34
CA HIS A 154 -10.02 18.91 8.79
C HIS A 154 -10.95 19.81 9.59
N LYS A 155 -11.03 21.09 9.24
CA LYS A 155 -11.92 22.08 9.90
C LYS A 155 -13.39 21.66 9.81
N MET A 156 -13.83 21.11 8.66
CA MET A 156 -15.19 20.61 8.49
C MET A 156 -15.43 19.37 9.35
N SER A 157 -14.47 18.45 9.43
CA SER A 157 -14.55 17.28 10.31
C SER A 157 -14.69 17.69 11.79
N VAL A 158 -13.91 18.68 12.24
CA VAL A 158 -14.03 19.24 13.59
C VAL A 158 -15.40 19.85 13.83
N ALA A 159 -15.94 20.61 12.87
CA ALA A 159 -17.27 21.20 12.96
C ALA A 159 -18.38 20.15 13.06
N ILE A 160 -18.34 19.09 12.20
CA ILE A 160 -19.34 18.01 12.20
C ILE A 160 -19.31 17.26 13.55
N ASN A 161 -18.14 16.85 14.02
CA ASN A 161 -17.99 16.13 15.27
C ASN A 161 -18.38 16.99 16.49
N GLY A 162 -18.06 18.28 16.42
CA GLY A 162 -18.44 19.24 17.45
C GLY A 162 -19.95 19.45 17.51
N TRP A 163 -20.59 19.62 16.35
CA TRP A 163 -22.04 19.72 16.24
C TRP A 163 -22.75 18.48 16.81
N GLU A 164 -22.28 17.30 16.45
CA GLU A 164 -22.82 16.03 16.95
C GLU A 164 -22.63 15.90 18.48
N SER A 165 -21.53 16.42 19.02
CA SER A 165 -21.29 16.47 20.47
C SER A 165 -22.29 17.40 21.16
N LEU A 166 -22.53 18.59 20.62
CA LEU A 166 -23.54 19.53 21.13
C LEU A 166 -24.95 18.91 21.06
N ARG A 167 -25.31 18.26 19.95
CA ARG A 167 -26.58 17.58 19.80
C ARG A 167 -26.81 16.50 20.86
N LYS A 168 -25.74 15.88 21.36
CA LYS A 168 -25.74 14.89 22.45
C LYS A 168 -25.61 15.52 23.84
N GLY A 169 -25.69 16.85 23.95
CA GLY A 169 -25.60 17.57 25.23
C GLY A 169 -24.20 17.67 25.83
N LYS A 170 -23.15 17.40 24.99
CA LYS A 170 -21.76 17.51 25.46
C LYS A 170 -21.22 18.93 25.28
N VAL A 171 -20.30 19.35 26.15
CA VAL A 171 -19.60 20.63 26.05
C VAL A 171 -18.53 20.50 24.94
N VAL A 172 -18.35 21.55 24.14
CA VAL A 172 -17.29 21.68 23.16
C VAL A 172 -16.38 22.88 23.49
N THR A 173 -15.15 22.85 22.95
CA THR A 173 -14.22 23.97 23.12
C THR A 173 -14.65 25.20 22.31
N CYS A 174 -14.18 26.38 22.68
CA CYS A 174 -14.43 27.63 21.96
C CYS A 174 -13.97 27.50 20.46
N GLY A 175 -12.80 26.92 20.19
CA GLY A 175 -12.30 26.68 18.83
C GLY A 175 -13.21 25.75 18.02
N THR A 176 -13.78 24.72 18.66
CA THR A 176 -14.77 23.84 18.02
C THR A 176 -16.05 24.59 17.71
N ALA A 177 -16.57 25.41 18.63
CA ALA A 177 -17.74 26.25 18.41
C ALA A 177 -17.52 27.23 17.25
N GLN A 178 -16.36 27.87 17.17
CA GLN A 178 -16.00 28.74 16.04
C GLN A 178 -15.96 27.98 14.70
N ALA A 179 -15.41 26.75 14.71
CA ALA A 179 -15.41 25.91 13.52
C ALA A 179 -16.85 25.58 13.06
N ILE A 180 -17.73 25.19 13.99
CA ILE A 180 -19.15 24.93 13.69
C ILE A 180 -19.79 26.17 13.06
N TYR A 181 -19.66 27.34 13.72
CA TYR A 181 -20.27 28.58 13.27
C TYR A 181 -19.81 28.98 11.86
N SER A 182 -18.54 28.75 11.51
CA SER A 182 -17.98 29.07 10.19
C SER A 182 -18.57 28.26 9.02
N PHE A 183 -19.38 27.24 9.27
CA PHE A 183 -20.08 26.44 8.27
C PHE A 183 -21.61 26.60 8.32
N MET A 184 -22.12 27.43 9.21
CA MET A 184 -23.57 27.70 9.35
C MET A 184 -24.01 28.99 8.64
N SER A 185 -23.05 29.79 8.12
CA SER A 185 -23.29 31.06 7.41
C SER A 185 -23.38 30.88 5.89
#